data_495cdc1356e2072c13f8f509f0dfd3c7
#
_entry.id   495cdc1356e2072c13f8f509f0dfd3c7
#
_cell.length_a   1.000
_cell.length_b   1.000
_cell.length_c   1.000
_cell.angle_alpha   90.00
_cell.angle_beta   90.00
_cell.angle_gamma   90.00
#
_symmetry.space_group_name_H-M   'P 1'
#
loop_
_entity.id
_entity.type
_entity.pdbx_description
1 polymer ?
#
loop_
_entity_poly.entity_id
_entity_poly.type
_entity_poly.pdbx_seq_one_letter_code
_entity_poly.pdbx_strand_id
1 'polypeptide(L)'
;MFGAGERKPGFLDRLKQAVASTKAQLVERLETITEGKTAIDQGVLDDLEATLITADLGVGTTGEILTRLKAQVKAQKLREPKQLRAAVEQEVLTLLENPGRAGRPAGDLLRRPAGPSEPAKPHAGEPALRGGPEVIFVVGVNGVGKTTSIAKLAHFYLQQNRHPLLAAADTFRAAANEQLEIWAGRLGIQIVMQKPGADPAAVLFDALASAKKRNDDPVIVDTAGRLHTKDNLMAELEKMCRIAGREVAGAPHQVLLVLDATTGQNGLQQAREFREHAGTTGIILTKLDGTAKGGVVVAIARELGLPIQFVGVGEKVEDLLPFNPKEFVESLFEA
;
A
#
# COMPACT_ATOMS: atom_id res chain seq x y z
N MET A 1 -39.43 -18.82 11.75
CA MET A 1 -38.46 -17.82 12.22
C MET A 1 -37.39 -17.68 11.14
N PHE A 2 -37.49 -16.63 10.33
CA PHE A 2 -36.50 -16.34 9.31
C PHE A 2 -35.32 -15.65 9.99
N GLY A 3 -34.14 -16.27 9.93
CA GLY A 3 -32.91 -15.70 10.45
C GLY A 3 -32.61 -14.39 9.73
N ALA A 4 -32.43 -13.30 10.50
CA ALA A 4 -31.92 -12.04 10.02
C ALA A 4 -30.54 -12.29 9.42
N GLY A 5 -30.43 -12.22 8.09
CA GLY A 5 -29.14 -12.31 7.40
C GLY A 5 -28.23 -11.21 7.90
N GLU A 6 -27.14 -11.58 8.59
CA GLU A 6 -26.08 -10.68 8.98
C GLU A 6 -25.60 -9.96 7.70
N ARG A 7 -25.80 -8.67 7.62
CA ARG A 7 -25.21 -7.85 6.57
C ARG A 7 -23.70 -7.98 6.67
N LYS A 8 -23.07 -8.50 5.64
CA LYS A 8 -21.59 -8.53 5.59
C LYS A 8 -21.08 -7.10 5.83
N PRO A 9 -20.11 -6.91 6.74
CA PRO A 9 -19.59 -5.58 7.05
C PRO A 9 -19.08 -4.92 5.75
N GLY A 10 -19.45 -3.68 5.58
CA GLY A 10 -19.04 -2.86 4.43
C GLY A 10 -17.53 -2.65 4.41
N PHE A 11 -17.02 -2.08 3.33
CA PHE A 11 -15.61 -1.70 3.17
C PHE A 11 -15.12 -0.84 4.35
N LEU A 12 -15.85 0.25 4.64
CA LEU A 12 -15.54 1.18 5.74
C LEU A 12 -15.58 0.50 7.11
N ASP A 13 -16.52 -0.41 7.34
CA ASP A 13 -16.63 -1.11 8.62
C ASP A 13 -15.40 -1.97 8.90
N ARG A 14 -14.88 -2.66 7.88
CA ARG A 14 -13.65 -3.46 8.01
C ARG A 14 -12.42 -2.60 8.25
N LEU A 15 -12.31 -1.47 7.56
CA LEU A 15 -11.22 -0.52 7.77
C LEU A 15 -11.30 0.09 9.18
N LYS A 16 -12.47 0.56 9.60
CA LYS A 16 -12.72 1.08 10.97
C LYS A 16 -12.36 0.06 12.04
N GLN A 17 -12.71 -1.21 11.84
CA GLN A 17 -12.35 -2.28 12.75
C GLN A 17 -10.84 -2.51 12.83
N ALA A 18 -10.14 -2.48 11.69
CA ALA A 18 -8.69 -2.68 11.64
C ALA A 18 -7.90 -1.56 12.35
N VAL A 19 -8.40 -0.33 12.37
CA VAL A 19 -7.74 0.82 13.02
C VAL A 19 -8.37 1.24 14.34
N ALA A 20 -9.35 0.51 14.87
CA ALA A 20 -10.15 0.89 16.04
C ALA A 20 -9.30 1.17 17.29
N SER A 21 -8.27 0.38 17.56
CA SER A 21 -7.37 0.58 18.70
C SER A 21 -6.54 1.86 18.59
N THR A 22 -6.05 2.16 17.39
CA THR A 22 -5.30 3.40 17.11
C THR A 22 -6.20 4.61 17.26
N LYS A 23 -7.42 4.55 16.71
CA LYS A 23 -8.44 5.59 16.82
C LYS A 23 -8.71 5.94 18.27
N ALA A 24 -9.07 4.94 19.09
CA ALA A 24 -9.40 5.17 20.50
C ALA A 24 -8.27 5.91 21.23
N GLN A 25 -7.04 5.45 21.07
CA GLN A 25 -5.87 6.08 21.72
C GLN A 25 -5.58 7.48 21.19
N LEU A 26 -5.68 7.70 19.88
CA LEU A 26 -5.37 8.98 19.26
C LEU A 26 -6.40 10.05 19.62
N VAL A 27 -7.70 9.72 19.49
CA VAL A 27 -8.81 10.65 19.77
C VAL A 27 -8.84 11.03 21.25
N GLU A 28 -8.81 10.05 22.17
CA GLU A 28 -8.81 10.29 23.61
C GLU A 28 -7.65 11.19 24.06
N ARG A 29 -6.44 10.92 23.55
CA ARG A 29 -5.28 11.75 23.88
C ARG A 29 -5.36 13.15 23.31
N LEU A 30 -5.84 13.32 22.07
CA LEU A 30 -6.04 14.65 21.48
C LEU A 30 -7.07 15.47 22.26
N GLU A 31 -8.15 14.85 22.75
CA GLU A 31 -9.13 15.51 23.61
C GLU A 31 -8.51 15.93 24.95
N THR A 32 -7.75 15.03 25.59
CA THR A 32 -7.06 15.32 26.86
C THR A 32 -6.05 16.47 26.73
N ILE A 33 -5.27 16.53 25.65
CA ILE A 33 -4.30 17.59 25.39
C ILE A 33 -4.98 18.96 25.28
N THR A 34 -6.19 19.01 24.74
CA THR A 34 -6.90 20.25 24.48
C THR A 34 -7.86 20.66 25.62
N GLU A 35 -8.14 19.74 26.56
CA GLU A 35 -9.07 19.99 27.67
C GLU A 35 -8.56 21.07 28.61
N GLY A 36 -9.40 22.07 28.90
CA GLY A 36 -9.06 23.18 29.79
C GLY A 36 -8.00 24.17 29.25
N LYS A 37 -7.49 23.98 28.04
CA LYS A 37 -6.53 24.89 27.42
C LYS A 37 -7.25 26.03 26.69
N THR A 38 -6.67 27.23 26.77
CA THR A 38 -7.16 28.44 26.08
C THR A 38 -6.31 28.83 24.87
N ALA A 39 -5.10 28.28 24.75
CA ALA A 39 -4.18 28.54 23.65
C ALA A 39 -3.34 27.31 23.32
N ILE A 40 -2.79 27.27 22.12
CA ILE A 40 -1.86 26.25 21.67
C ILE A 40 -0.45 26.72 22.04
N ASP A 41 0.00 26.36 23.22
CA ASP A 41 1.35 26.64 23.72
C ASP A 41 2.37 25.52 23.38
N GLN A 42 3.60 25.69 23.81
CA GLN A 42 4.66 24.68 23.57
C GLN A 42 4.33 23.36 24.26
N GLY A 43 3.71 23.38 25.45
CA GLY A 43 3.31 22.16 26.18
C GLY A 43 2.29 21.34 25.40
N VAL A 44 1.29 21.98 24.81
CA VAL A 44 0.30 21.33 23.92
C VAL A 44 0.98 20.67 22.70
N LEU A 45 1.99 21.32 22.13
CA LEU A 45 2.73 20.78 20.98
C LEU A 45 3.66 19.62 21.36
N ASP A 46 4.25 19.64 22.56
CA ASP A 46 5.09 18.55 23.06
C ASP A 46 4.24 17.31 23.40
N ASP A 47 3.07 17.51 24.03
CA ASP A 47 2.10 16.44 24.28
C ASP A 47 1.55 15.84 22.97
N LEU A 48 1.32 16.67 21.95
CA LEU A 48 0.94 16.22 20.62
C LEU A 48 2.04 15.38 19.98
N GLU A 49 3.32 15.81 20.07
CA GLU A 49 4.45 15.03 19.57
C GLU A 49 4.50 13.64 20.17
N ALA A 50 4.42 13.54 21.50
CA ALA A 50 4.41 12.27 22.21
C ALA A 50 3.23 11.37 21.76
N THR A 51 2.06 11.98 21.54
CA THR A 51 0.84 11.27 21.08
C THR A 51 1.00 10.69 19.68
N LEU A 52 1.48 11.48 18.72
CA LEU A 52 1.69 11.05 17.34
C LEU A 52 2.78 9.97 17.22
N ILE A 53 3.86 10.07 17.99
CA ILE A 53 4.89 9.04 18.06
C ILE A 53 4.33 7.74 18.65
N THR A 54 3.55 7.83 19.73
CA THR A 54 2.91 6.65 20.36
C THR A 54 1.93 5.96 19.41
N ALA A 55 1.28 6.71 18.53
CA ALA A 55 0.39 6.18 17.48
C ALA A 55 1.16 5.61 16.25
N ASP A 56 2.50 5.50 16.34
CA ASP A 56 3.41 4.97 15.29
C ASP A 56 3.43 5.77 13.98
N LEU A 57 3.16 7.09 14.03
CA LEU A 57 3.40 7.95 12.88
C LEU A 57 4.89 8.11 12.55
N GLY A 58 5.78 7.73 13.49
CA GLY A 58 7.23 7.86 13.36
C GLY A 58 7.73 9.29 13.56
N VAL A 59 8.99 9.41 14.02
CA VAL A 59 9.59 10.70 14.39
C VAL A 59 9.63 11.68 13.21
N GLY A 60 9.98 11.20 12.01
CA GLY A 60 10.09 12.05 10.82
C GLY A 60 8.76 12.65 10.38
N THR A 61 7.70 11.84 10.34
CA THR A 61 6.34 12.26 9.99
C THR A 61 5.77 13.21 11.03
N THR A 62 5.92 12.87 12.32
CA THR A 62 5.50 13.71 13.46
C THR A 62 6.17 15.09 13.41
N GLY A 63 7.50 15.14 13.22
CA GLY A 63 8.24 16.41 13.12
C GLY A 63 7.77 17.28 11.95
N GLU A 64 7.41 16.69 10.81
CA GLU A 64 6.85 17.41 9.67
C GLU A 64 5.47 17.99 9.99
N ILE A 65 4.56 17.20 10.57
CA ILE A 65 3.24 17.65 11.00
C ILE A 65 3.37 18.81 11.97
N LEU A 66 4.20 18.68 13.02
CA LEU A 66 4.42 19.71 14.01
C LEU A 66 4.99 21.00 13.41
N THR A 67 5.94 20.89 12.47
CA THR A 67 6.50 22.05 11.77
C THR A 67 5.44 22.83 11.04
N ARG A 68 4.53 22.14 10.34
CA ARG A 68 3.41 22.75 9.61
C ARG A 68 2.38 23.37 10.56
N LEU A 69 2.03 22.67 11.67
CA LEU A 69 1.14 23.21 12.68
C LEU A 69 1.71 24.45 13.38
N LYS A 70 3.00 24.45 13.76
CA LYS A 70 3.69 25.63 14.30
C LYS A 70 3.64 26.82 13.33
N ALA A 71 3.79 26.58 12.04
CA ALA A 71 3.65 27.64 11.04
C ALA A 71 2.19 28.16 10.95
N GLN A 72 1.18 27.30 11.07
CA GLN A 72 -0.22 27.72 11.11
C GLN A 72 -0.55 28.54 12.36
N VAL A 73 -0.05 28.14 13.54
CA VAL A 73 -0.19 28.91 14.79
C VAL A 73 0.46 30.28 14.65
N LYS A 74 1.68 30.35 14.14
CA LYS A 74 2.40 31.62 13.91
C LYS A 74 1.66 32.53 12.91
N ALA A 75 1.06 31.97 11.87
CA ALA A 75 0.24 32.69 10.90
C ALA A 75 -1.16 33.04 11.41
N GLN A 76 -1.47 32.74 12.66
CA GLN A 76 -2.78 32.91 13.30
C GLN A 76 -3.94 32.23 12.57
N LYS A 77 -3.67 31.20 11.78
CA LYS A 77 -4.69 30.37 11.14
C LYS A 77 -5.23 29.29 12.08
N LEU A 78 -4.42 28.84 13.05
CA LEU A 78 -4.77 27.89 14.09
C LEU A 78 -4.63 28.61 15.43
N ARG A 79 -5.76 28.89 16.12
CA ARG A 79 -5.79 29.72 17.34
C ARG A 79 -6.33 28.96 18.54
N GLU A 80 -7.35 28.15 18.34
CA GLU A 80 -8.06 27.49 19.42
C GLU A 80 -7.62 26.03 19.54
N PRO A 81 -7.36 25.51 20.75
CA PRO A 81 -7.02 24.10 20.96
C PRO A 81 -8.02 23.13 20.34
N LYS A 82 -9.30 23.46 20.35
CA LYS A 82 -10.35 22.63 19.71
C LYS A 82 -10.16 22.41 18.21
N GLN A 83 -9.43 23.29 17.53
CA GLN A 83 -9.11 23.18 16.10
C GLN A 83 -7.94 22.24 15.84
N LEU A 84 -7.18 21.86 16.88
CA LEU A 84 -5.94 21.07 16.75
C LEU A 84 -6.21 19.72 16.10
N ARG A 85 -7.26 19.02 16.51
CA ARG A 85 -7.66 17.73 15.94
C ARG A 85 -7.89 17.82 14.43
N ALA A 86 -8.72 18.76 13.97
CA ALA A 86 -9.00 18.97 12.56
C ALA A 86 -7.74 19.37 11.77
N ALA A 87 -6.84 20.15 12.40
CA ALA A 87 -5.57 20.52 11.77
C ALA A 87 -4.62 19.31 11.60
N VAL A 88 -4.51 18.44 12.60
CA VAL A 88 -3.75 17.17 12.52
C VAL A 88 -4.34 16.26 11.45
N GLU A 89 -5.64 16.08 11.44
CA GLU A 89 -6.38 15.31 10.44
C GLU A 89 -6.06 15.77 9.01
N GLN A 90 -6.11 17.08 8.77
CA GLN A 90 -5.81 17.67 7.47
C GLN A 90 -4.33 17.49 7.06
N GLU A 91 -3.39 17.59 8.00
CA GLU A 91 -1.97 17.34 7.71
C GLU A 91 -1.72 15.87 7.39
N VAL A 92 -2.32 14.93 8.12
CA VAL A 92 -2.24 13.49 7.85
C VAL A 92 -2.81 13.17 6.47
N LEU A 93 -3.97 13.73 6.13
CA LEU A 93 -4.58 13.57 4.80
C LEU A 93 -3.64 14.08 3.68
N THR A 94 -3.09 15.27 3.88
CA THR A 94 -2.15 15.89 2.92
C THR A 94 -0.91 15.02 2.66
N LEU A 95 -0.37 14.39 3.70
CA LEU A 95 0.76 13.47 3.60
C LEU A 95 0.41 12.20 2.82
N LEU A 96 -0.78 11.64 3.05
CA LEU A 96 -1.23 10.42 2.36
C LEU A 96 -1.61 10.67 0.89
N GLU A 97 -2.20 11.83 0.58
CA GLU A 97 -2.53 12.19 -0.80
C GLU A 97 -1.29 12.56 -1.63
N ASN A 98 -0.23 13.05 -0.99
CA ASN A 98 0.98 13.54 -1.66
C ASN A 98 2.28 12.96 -1.06
N PRO A 99 2.45 11.64 -0.98
CA PRO A 99 3.56 11.03 -0.28
C PRO A 99 4.94 11.43 -0.84
N GLY A 100 5.07 11.65 -2.13
CA GLY A 100 6.32 12.07 -2.80
C GLY A 100 6.73 13.52 -2.60
N ARG A 101 5.88 14.34 -1.98
CA ARG A 101 6.16 15.76 -1.68
C ARG A 101 6.65 16.02 -0.26
N ALA A 102 6.68 15.00 0.58
CA ALA A 102 7.13 15.08 1.95
C ALA A 102 8.61 15.50 2.01
N GLY A 103 8.94 16.52 2.82
CA GLY A 103 10.31 16.99 3.04
C GLY A 103 10.85 18.03 2.05
N ARG A 104 10.09 18.53 1.08
CA ARG A 104 10.50 19.67 0.26
C ARG A 104 10.14 21.01 0.93
N PRO A 105 11.07 21.98 1.05
CA PRO A 105 10.75 23.29 1.59
C PRO A 105 9.70 23.98 0.71
N ALA A 106 8.83 24.78 1.34
CA ALA A 106 7.70 25.46 0.70
C ALA A 106 8.05 26.32 -0.53
N GLY A 107 9.31 26.72 -0.70
CA GLY A 107 9.81 27.49 -1.84
C GLY A 107 10.03 26.67 -3.13
N ASP A 108 10.12 25.34 -3.03
CA ASP A 108 10.37 24.46 -4.19
C ASP A 108 9.08 23.94 -4.86
N LEU A 109 7.93 24.33 -4.33
CA LEU A 109 6.59 23.93 -4.80
C LEU A 109 6.22 24.58 -6.16
N LEU A 110 6.99 25.56 -6.64
CA LEU A 110 6.74 26.27 -7.90
C LEU A 110 7.52 25.67 -9.10
N ARG A 111 8.46 24.79 -8.89
CA ARG A 111 9.08 24.00 -9.96
C ARG A 111 8.37 22.66 -10.08
N ARG A 112 7.48 22.53 -11.06
CA ARG A 112 7.01 21.23 -11.53
C ARG A 112 8.23 20.43 -12.02
N PRO A 113 8.66 19.36 -11.32
CA PRO A 113 9.33 18.29 -12.02
C PRO A 113 8.25 17.60 -12.86
N ALA A 114 8.62 17.09 -14.02
CA ALA A 114 7.81 16.09 -14.69
C ALA A 114 7.58 14.96 -13.68
N GLY A 115 6.48 15.06 -12.93
CA GLY A 115 6.09 14.11 -11.92
C GLY A 115 5.62 12.85 -12.58
N PRO A 116 5.71 11.70 -11.90
CA PRO A 116 4.88 10.59 -12.26
C PRO A 116 3.45 11.12 -12.32
N SER A 117 2.79 10.84 -13.44
CA SER A 117 1.35 11.01 -13.63
C SER A 117 0.60 10.71 -12.33
N GLU A 118 -0.51 11.43 -12.11
CA GLU A 118 -1.48 11.23 -11.00
C GLU A 118 -1.47 9.81 -10.47
N PRO A 119 -1.60 9.61 -9.12
CA PRO A 119 -1.69 8.27 -8.59
C PRO A 119 -2.72 7.55 -9.44
N ALA A 120 -2.24 6.54 -10.17
CA ALA A 120 -3.09 5.80 -11.06
C ALA A 120 -4.25 5.31 -10.20
N LYS A 121 -5.43 5.93 -10.37
CA LYS A 121 -6.67 5.27 -9.95
C LYS A 121 -6.52 3.86 -10.42
N PRO A 122 -6.87 2.81 -9.63
CA PRO A 122 -6.83 1.46 -10.13
C PRO A 122 -7.52 1.50 -11.48
N HIS A 123 -6.73 1.43 -12.56
CA HIS A 123 -7.20 1.78 -13.89
C HIS A 123 -8.19 0.70 -14.32
N ALA A 124 -9.47 0.97 -14.13
CA ALA A 124 -10.53 0.38 -14.93
C ALA A 124 -10.46 0.95 -16.37
N GLY A 125 -9.27 0.96 -16.96
CA GLY A 125 -9.06 1.36 -18.34
C GLY A 125 -9.23 0.13 -19.22
N GLU A 126 -10.11 0.22 -20.19
CA GLU A 126 -10.41 -0.87 -21.11
C GLU A 126 -9.15 -1.49 -21.72
N PRO A 127 -9.02 -2.84 -21.72
CA PRO A 127 -7.85 -3.57 -22.26
C PRO A 127 -7.53 -3.21 -23.72
N ALA A 128 -8.53 -2.82 -24.47
CA ALA A 128 -8.44 -2.51 -25.90
C ALA A 128 -7.53 -1.32 -26.24
N LEU A 129 -7.24 -0.43 -25.29
CA LEU A 129 -6.39 0.76 -25.52
C LEU A 129 -4.91 0.50 -25.30
N ARG A 130 -4.51 -0.64 -24.71
CA ARG A 130 -3.12 -0.92 -24.31
C ARG A 130 -2.33 -1.80 -25.27
N GLY A 131 -2.98 -2.44 -26.24
CA GLY A 131 -2.33 -3.41 -27.13
C GLY A 131 -1.88 -4.71 -26.46
N GLY A 132 -2.34 -5.00 -25.21
CA GLY A 132 -2.01 -6.20 -24.44
C GLY A 132 -2.53 -6.13 -23.01
N PRO A 133 -2.33 -7.20 -22.19
CA PRO A 133 -2.77 -7.26 -20.81
C PRO A 133 -2.06 -6.24 -19.93
N GLU A 134 -2.70 -5.80 -18.85
CA GLU A 134 -2.02 -5.11 -17.76
C GLU A 134 -1.07 -6.08 -17.07
N VAL A 135 0.17 -5.65 -16.83
CA VAL A 135 1.20 -6.47 -16.18
C VAL A 135 1.52 -5.87 -14.82
N ILE A 136 1.29 -6.65 -13.76
CA ILE A 136 1.46 -6.24 -12.36
C ILE A 136 2.49 -7.15 -11.72
N PHE A 137 3.64 -6.59 -11.34
CA PHE A 137 4.62 -7.30 -10.56
C PHE A 137 4.33 -7.11 -9.07
N VAL A 138 4.39 -8.20 -8.31
CA VAL A 138 4.25 -8.17 -6.85
C VAL A 138 5.58 -8.52 -6.23
N VAL A 139 6.22 -7.55 -5.60
CA VAL A 139 7.58 -7.63 -5.03
C VAL A 139 7.55 -7.48 -3.51
N GLY A 140 8.62 -7.86 -2.83
CA GLY A 140 8.77 -7.74 -1.37
C GLY A 140 9.50 -8.93 -0.78
N VAL A 141 9.91 -8.83 0.49
CA VAL A 141 10.65 -9.90 1.17
C VAL A 141 9.78 -11.13 1.45
N ASN A 142 10.43 -12.24 1.81
CA ASN A 142 9.69 -13.44 2.20
C ASN A 142 8.93 -13.22 3.52
N GLY A 143 7.71 -13.79 3.64
CA GLY A 143 6.90 -13.74 4.85
C GLY A 143 5.98 -12.51 5.00
N VAL A 144 6.11 -11.49 4.14
CA VAL A 144 5.23 -10.30 4.19
C VAL A 144 3.83 -10.53 3.63
N GLY A 145 3.55 -11.71 3.06
CA GLY A 145 2.23 -12.04 2.53
C GLY A 145 2.08 -11.84 1.02
N LYS A 146 3.15 -11.86 0.21
CA LYS A 146 3.08 -11.72 -1.26
C LYS A 146 2.06 -12.66 -1.91
N THR A 147 2.27 -13.97 -1.78
CA THR A 147 1.42 -15.00 -2.40
C THR A 147 -0.05 -14.86 -1.99
N THR A 148 -0.31 -14.56 -0.71
CA THR A 148 -1.68 -14.27 -0.22
C THR A 148 -2.24 -12.99 -0.84
N SER A 149 -1.43 -11.93 -0.94
CA SER A 149 -1.86 -10.67 -1.55
C SER A 149 -2.17 -10.82 -3.04
N ILE A 150 -1.39 -11.64 -3.75
CA ILE A 150 -1.64 -11.97 -5.16
C ILE A 150 -3.00 -12.63 -5.34
N ALA A 151 -3.33 -13.63 -4.52
CA ALA A 151 -4.63 -14.30 -4.57
C ALA A 151 -5.79 -13.32 -4.28
N LYS A 152 -5.64 -12.46 -3.27
CA LYS A 152 -6.62 -11.42 -2.94
C LYS A 152 -6.76 -10.37 -4.04
N LEU A 153 -5.65 -9.98 -4.65
CA LEU A 153 -5.62 -9.03 -5.77
C LEU A 153 -6.31 -9.63 -7.01
N ALA A 154 -6.07 -10.90 -7.30
CA ALA A 154 -6.77 -11.61 -8.36
C ALA A 154 -8.29 -11.66 -8.10
N HIS A 155 -8.70 -11.96 -6.86
CA HIS A 155 -10.11 -11.89 -6.46
C HIS A 155 -10.71 -10.49 -6.65
N PHE A 156 -9.98 -9.44 -6.28
CA PHE A 156 -10.40 -8.04 -6.47
C PHE A 156 -10.66 -7.74 -7.95
N TYR A 157 -9.80 -8.18 -8.88
CA TYR A 157 -10.02 -7.98 -10.31
C TYR A 157 -11.18 -8.83 -10.86
N LEU A 158 -11.38 -10.05 -10.35
CA LEU A 158 -12.56 -10.86 -10.69
C LEU A 158 -13.87 -10.15 -10.33
N GLN A 159 -13.92 -9.47 -9.17
CA GLN A 159 -15.09 -8.69 -8.77
C GLN A 159 -15.37 -7.49 -9.68
N GLN A 160 -14.37 -7.07 -10.48
CA GLN A 160 -14.51 -6.04 -11.51
C GLN A 160 -14.81 -6.62 -12.91
N ASN A 161 -15.20 -7.90 -13.01
CA ASN A 161 -15.42 -8.63 -14.25
C ASN A 161 -14.18 -8.68 -15.17
N ARG A 162 -12.99 -8.64 -14.60
CA ARG A 162 -11.73 -8.90 -15.32
C ARG A 162 -11.32 -10.35 -15.15
N HIS A 163 -10.49 -10.87 -16.03
CA HIS A 163 -10.02 -12.25 -16.04
C HIS A 163 -8.53 -12.34 -15.75
N PRO A 164 -8.10 -12.27 -14.47
CA PRO A 164 -6.68 -12.29 -14.13
C PRO A 164 -6.03 -13.63 -14.45
N LEU A 165 -4.76 -13.58 -14.87
CA LEU A 165 -3.87 -14.72 -15.01
C LEU A 165 -2.73 -14.59 -14.01
N LEU A 166 -2.38 -15.66 -13.30
CA LEU A 166 -1.24 -15.69 -12.38
C LEU A 166 0.01 -16.24 -13.05
N ALA A 167 1.16 -15.59 -12.82
CA ALA A 167 2.47 -16.08 -13.23
C ALA A 167 3.30 -16.41 -11.97
N ALA A 168 3.58 -17.70 -11.72
CA ALA A 168 4.33 -18.18 -10.55
C ALA A 168 5.85 -18.08 -10.82
N ALA A 169 6.39 -16.86 -10.79
CA ALA A 169 7.80 -16.62 -11.08
C ALA A 169 8.73 -16.69 -9.84
N ASP A 170 8.23 -16.97 -8.63
CA ASP A 170 9.06 -17.41 -7.48
C ASP A 170 9.43 -18.89 -7.62
N THR A 171 10.22 -19.23 -8.63
CA THR A 171 10.52 -20.63 -9.02
C THR A 171 11.34 -21.41 -7.99
N PHE A 172 11.90 -20.72 -7.00
CA PHE A 172 12.72 -21.35 -5.96
C PHE A 172 11.90 -21.87 -4.78
N ARG A 173 10.65 -21.42 -4.61
CA ARG A 173 9.82 -21.78 -3.46
C ARG A 173 8.66 -22.67 -3.89
N ALA A 174 8.90 -23.99 -3.94
CA ALA A 174 7.88 -24.96 -4.33
C ALA A 174 6.56 -24.79 -3.54
N ALA A 175 6.64 -24.65 -2.22
CA ALA A 175 5.46 -24.44 -1.36
C ALA A 175 4.69 -23.14 -1.67
N ALA A 176 5.35 -22.09 -2.16
CA ALA A 176 4.66 -20.86 -2.57
C ALA A 176 3.89 -21.08 -3.87
N ASN A 177 4.48 -21.80 -4.82
CA ASN A 177 3.85 -22.14 -6.08
C ASN A 177 2.64 -23.06 -5.88
N GLU A 178 2.76 -24.09 -5.03
CA GLU A 178 1.65 -24.97 -4.65
C GLU A 178 0.52 -24.17 -3.99
N GLN A 179 0.84 -23.25 -3.10
CA GLN A 179 -0.15 -22.37 -2.47
C GLN A 179 -0.85 -21.50 -3.51
N LEU A 180 -0.10 -20.94 -4.46
CA LEU A 180 -0.67 -20.09 -5.51
C LEU A 180 -1.57 -20.90 -6.47
N GLU A 181 -1.19 -22.14 -6.78
CA GLU A 181 -1.98 -23.08 -7.57
C GLU A 181 -3.33 -23.40 -6.89
N ILE A 182 -3.30 -23.67 -5.57
CA ILE A 182 -4.53 -23.90 -4.79
C ILE A 182 -5.44 -22.67 -4.86
N TRP A 183 -4.89 -21.47 -4.75
CA TRP A 183 -5.67 -20.25 -4.87
C TRP A 183 -6.23 -20.05 -6.27
N ALA A 184 -5.44 -20.29 -7.32
CA ALA A 184 -5.91 -20.23 -8.71
C ALA A 184 -7.09 -21.17 -8.95
N GLY A 185 -7.00 -22.42 -8.45
CA GLY A 185 -8.07 -23.39 -8.52
C GLY A 185 -9.34 -22.95 -7.77
N ARG A 186 -9.20 -22.37 -6.56
CA ARG A 186 -10.35 -21.85 -5.79
C ARG A 186 -11.03 -20.65 -6.44
N LEU A 187 -10.27 -19.83 -7.12
CA LEU A 187 -10.78 -18.63 -7.81
C LEU A 187 -11.26 -18.94 -9.24
N GLY A 188 -10.97 -20.13 -9.77
CA GLY A 188 -11.30 -20.51 -11.14
C GLY A 188 -10.52 -19.75 -12.21
N ILE A 189 -9.29 -19.29 -11.88
CA ILE A 189 -8.43 -18.52 -12.77
C ILE A 189 -7.24 -19.35 -13.27
N GLN A 190 -6.61 -18.88 -14.34
CA GLN A 190 -5.42 -19.53 -14.90
C GLN A 190 -4.16 -19.19 -14.11
N ILE A 191 -3.26 -20.16 -14.04
CA ILE A 191 -1.92 -19.99 -13.53
C ILE A 191 -0.93 -20.57 -14.53
N VAL A 192 0.17 -19.84 -14.76
CA VAL A 192 1.33 -20.31 -15.52
C VAL A 192 2.47 -20.53 -14.54
N MET A 193 3.00 -21.74 -14.54
CA MET A 193 4.11 -22.18 -13.70
C MET A 193 5.00 -23.15 -14.46
N GLN A 194 6.26 -23.25 -14.06
CA GLN A 194 7.24 -24.20 -14.61
C GLN A 194 7.84 -25.05 -13.48
N LYS A 195 8.75 -25.94 -13.86
CA LYS A 195 9.44 -26.79 -12.88
C LYS A 195 10.24 -25.94 -11.88
N PRO A 196 10.34 -26.39 -10.60
CA PRO A 196 11.18 -25.72 -9.62
C PRO A 196 12.59 -25.43 -10.16
N GLY A 197 13.09 -24.21 -9.95
CA GLY A 197 14.40 -23.75 -10.44
C GLY A 197 14.41 -23.33 -11.91
N ALA A 198 13.27 -23.29 -12.60
CA ALA A 198 13.18 -22.71 -13.93
C ALA A 198 13.51 -21.21 -13.92
N ASP A 199 13.83 -20.65 -15.08
CA ASP A 199 14.08 -19.21 -15.22
C ASP A 199 12.76 -18.41 -15.00
N PRO A 200 12.68 -17.53 -13.99
CA PRO A 200 11.50 -16.69 -13.76
C PRO A 200 11.04 -15.89 -14.98
N ALA A 201 12.00 -15.46 -15.80
CA ALA A 201 11.73 -14.73 -17.02
C ALA A 201 11.05 -15.58 -18.10
N ALA A 202 11.31 -16.90 -18.13
CA ALA A 202 10.62 -17.83 -19.03
C ALA A 202 9.17 -18.04 -18.57
N VAL A 203 8.92 -18.17 -17.26
CA VAL A 203 7.56 -18.23 -16.71
C VAL A 203 6.75 -17.00 -17.10
N LEU A 204 7.33 -15.81 -16.94
CA LEU A 204 6.71 -14.55 -17.34
C LEU A 204 6.38 -14.51 -18.84
N PHE A 205 7.36 -14.91 -19.69
CA PHE A 205 7.14 -14.94 -21.13
C PHE A 205 5.96 -15.84 -21.53
N ASP A 206 5.90 -17.05 -20.97
CA ASP A 206 4.80 -18.00 -21.22
C ASP A 206 3.46 -17.46 -20.72
N ALA A 207 3.46 -16.78 -19.55
CA ALA A 207 2.26 -16.16 -18.98
C ALA A 207 1.72 -15.03 -19.89
N LEU A 208 2.60 -14.16 -20.40
CA LEU A 208 2.21 -13.09 -21.30
C LEU A 208 1.71 -13.61 -22.65
N ALA A 209 2.36 -14.65 -23.20
CA ALA A 209 1.90 -15.31 -24.42
C ALA A 209 0.52 -15.97 -24.24
N SER A 210 0.31 -16.65 -23.10
CA SER A 210 -0.98 -17.24 -22.75
C SER A 210 -2.07 -16.17 -22.59
N ALA A 211 -1.79 -15.10 -21.85
CA ALA A 211 -2.73 -14.02 -21.61
C ALA A 211 -3.18 -13.34 -22.91
N LYS A 212 -2.24 -13.04 -23.82
CA LYS A 212 -2.56 -12.48 -25.15
C LYS A 212 -3.49 -13.39 -25.95
N LYS A 213 -3.22 -14.71 -25.95
CA LYS A 213 -4.02 -15.70 -26.68
C LYS A 213 -5.43 -15.85 -26.13
N ARG A 214 -5.61 -15.72 -24.82
CA ARG A 214 -6.86 -15.96 -24.09
C ARG A 214 -7.63 -14.67 -23.80
N ASN A 215 -7.02 -13.51 -24.01
CA ASN A 215 -7.51 -12.20 -23.57
C ASN A 215 -7.66 -12.12 -22.04
N ASP A 216 -6.76 -12.78 -21.29
CA ASP A 216 -6.72 -12.67 -19.84
C ASP A 216 -6.09 -11.32 -19.46
N ASP A 217 -6.64 -10.62 -18.44
CA ASP A 217 -6.22 -9.30 -17.99
C ASP A 217 -6.71 -9.05 -16.56
N PRO A 218 -5.83 -8.69 -15.61
CA PRO A 218 -4.38 -8.49 -15.72
C PRO A 218 -3.55 -9.78 -15.61
N VAL A 219 -2.26 -9.69 -15.94
CA VAL A 219 -1.24 -10.70 -15.57
C VAL A 219 -0.60 -10.27 -14.27
N ILE A 220 -0.80 -11.05 -13.21
CA ILE A 220 -0.23 -10.80 -11.87
C ILE A 220 0.93 -11.75 -11.64
N VAL A 221 2.12 -11.19 -11.40
CA VAL A 221 3.39 -11.93 -11.34
C VAL A 221 3.87 -12.04 -9.91
N ASP A 222 3.95 -13.27 -9.38
CA ASP A 222 4.64 -13.56 -8.09
C ASP A 222 6.15 -13.58 -8.33
N THR A 223 6.91 -12.80 -7.58
CA THR A 223 8.36 -12.70 -7.72
C THR A 223 9.07 -13.25 -6.48
N ALA A 224 10.33 -13.65 -6.66
CA ALA A 224 11.17 -14.04 -5.54
C ALA A 224 11.31 -12.90 -4.51
N GLY A 225 11.51 -13.27 -3.23
CA GLY A 225 11.66 -12.29 -2.14
C GLY A 225 12.91 -12.48 -1.30
N ARG A 226 13.99 -13.02 -1.87
CA ARG A 226 15.24 -13.35 -1.18
C ARG A 226 16.19 -12.16 -1.12
N LEU A 227 15.90 -11.18 -0.27
CA LEU A 227 16.70 -9.96 -0.15
C LEU A 227 18.14 -10.20 0.33
N HIS A 228 18.42 -11.33 0.99
CA HIS A 228 19.79 -11.71 1.40
C HIS A 228 20.70 -12.07 0.22
N THR A 229 20.16 -12.35 -0.96
CA THR A 229 20.89 -12.47 -2.24
C THR A 229 20.53 -11.29 -3.16
N LYS A 230 20.66 -10.08 -2.64
CA LYS A 230 20.16 -8.83 -3.24
C LYS A 230 20.54 -8.68 -4.72
N ASP A 231 21.82 -8.81 -5.05
CA ASP A 231 22.30 -8.57 -6.43
C ASP A 231 21.65 -9.52 -7.44
N ASN A 232 21.51 -10.79 -7.09
CA ASN A 232 20.86 -11.78 -7.94
C ASN A 232 19.37 -11.50 -8.11
N LEU A 233 18.68 -11.12 -7.01
CA LEU A 233 17.25 -10.79 -7.05
C LEU A 233 16.98 -9.56 -7.93
N MET A 234 17.78 -8.50 -7.80
CA MET A 234 17.61 -7.29 -8.58
C MET A 234 17.91 -7.51 -10.06
N ALA A 235 18.96 -8.28 -10.38
CA ALA A 235 19.26 -8.67 -11.76
C ALA A 235 18.14 -9.51 -12.40
N GLU A 236 17.50 -10.40 -11.61
CA GLU A 236 16.35 -11.18 -12.04
C GLU A 236 15.15 -10.30 -12.33
N LEU A 237 14.80 -9.37 -11.42
CA LEU A 237 13.71 -8.42 -11.60
C LEU A 237 13.95 -7.51 -12.82
N GLU A 238 15.17 -7.00 -13.02
CA GLU A 238 15.51 -6.20 -14.20
C GLU A 238 15.35 -7.00 -15.51
N LYS A 239 15.76 -8.28 -15.51
CA LYS A 239 15.56 -9.17 -16.65
C LYS A 239 14.08 -9.35 -16.95
N MET A 240 13.26 -9.59 -15.93
CA MET A 240 11.82 -9.74 -16.06
C MET A 240 11.18 -8.45 -16.58
N CYS A 241 11.55 -7.28 -16.05
CA CYS A 241 11.06 -5.98 -16.55
C CYS A 241 11.39 -5.77 -18.04
N ARG A 242 12.59 -6.10 -18.48
CA ARG A 242 12.97 -6.01 -19.91
C ARG A 242 12.13 -6.93 -20.79
N ILE A 243 11.84 -8.15 -20.33
CA ILE A 243 10.99 -9.08 -21.07
C ILE A 243 9.55 -8.59 -21.10
N ALA A 244 9.00 -8.14 -19.97
CA ALA A 244 7.65 -7.57 -19.91
C ALA A 244 7.50 -6.41 -20.90
N GLY A 245 8.42 -5.44 -20.89
CA GLY A 245 8.39 -4.26 -21.77
C GLY A 245 8.57 -4.59 -23.25
N ARG A 246 9.28 -5.69 -23.60
CA ARG A 246 9.39 -6.17 -24.97
C ARG A 246 8.10 -6.83 -25.46
N GLU A 247 7.44 -7.60 -24.59
CA GLU A 247 6.23 -8.35 -24.94
C GLU A 247 4.97 -7.49 -24.88
N VAL A 248 4.90 -6.53 -23.97
CA VAL A 248 3.74 -5.66 -23.78
C VAL A 248 4.21 -4.22 -23.61
N ALA A 249 3.75 -3.33 -24.46
CA ALA A 249 4.16 -1.92 -24.42
C ALA A 249 3.86 -1.26 -23.08
N GLY A 250 4.88 -0.64 -22.47
CA GLY A 250 4.77 0.03 -21.17
C GLY A 250 4.79 -0.89 -19.95
N ALA A 251 4.91 -2.23 -20.14
CA ALA A 251 5.01 -3.15 -19.01
C ALA A 251 6.42 -3.16 -18.35
N PRO A 252 6.50 -3.47 -17.03
CA PRO A 252 5.36 -3.67 -16.13
C PRO A 252 4.60 -2.36 -15.88
N HIS A 253 3.26 -2.39 -15.90
CA HIS A 253 2.44 -1.20 -15.69
C HIS A 253 2.38 -0.81 -14.21
N GLN A 254 2.47 -1.81 -13.34
CA GLN A 254 2.55 -1.63 -11.89
C GLN A 254 3.60 -2.57 -11.31
N VAL A 255 4.36 -2.05 -10.34
CA VAL A 255 5.23 -2.84 -9.46
C VAL A 255 4.80 -2.56 -8.03
N LEU A 256 4.08 -3.50 -7.43
CA LEU A 256 3.47 -3.37 -6.11
C LEU A 256 4.37 -4.00 -5.05
N LEU A 257 4.86 -3.16 -4.15
CA LEU A 257 5.66 -3.60 -3.00
C LEU A 257 4.75 -4.04 -1.86
N VAL A 258 4.85 -5.31 -1.48
CA VAL A 258 4.11 -5.83 -0.31
C VAL A 258 4.92 -5.60 0.95
N LEU A 259 4.31 -4.93 1.92
CA LEU A 259 4.86 -4.65 3.24
C LEU A 259 3.93 -5.16 4.34
N ASP A 260 4.52 -5.68 5.40
CA ASP A 260 3.81 -6.09 6.60
C ASP A 260 3.75 -4.90 7.60
N ALA A 261 2.55 -4.43 7.92
CA ALA A 261 2.33 -3.30 8.83
C ALA A 261 2.91 -3.53 10.25
N THR A 262 3.10 -4.79 10.64
CA THR A 262 3.60 -5.15 11.97
C THR A 262 5.13 -5.07 12.09
N THR A 263 5.86 -4.97 10.97
CA THR A 263 7.35 -5.03 10.97
C THR A 263 8.04 -3.71 11.33
N GLY A 264 7.32 -2.60 11.39
CA GLY A 264 7.86 -1.30 11.81
C GLY A 264 9.07 -0.85 10.97
N GLN A 265 10.10 -0.30 11.62
CA GLN A 265 11.29 0.28 10.96
C GLN A 265 12.10 -0.73 10.14
N ASN A 266 12.12 -2.01 10.52
CA ASN A 266 12.83 -3.05 9.76
C ASN A 266 12.19 -3.26 8.38
N GLY A 267 10.87 -3.24 8.31
CA GLY A 267 10.14 -3.32 7.04
C GLY A 267 10.41 -2.13 6.14
N LEU A 268 10.51 -0.94 6.70
CA LEU A 268 10.83 0.29 5.96
C LEU A 268 12.23 0.26 5.34
N GLN A 269 13.23 -0.25 6.05
CA GLN A 269 14.58 -0.38 5.49
C GLN A 269 14.59 -1.32 4.28
N GLN A 270 13.93 -2.47 4.37
CA GLN A 270 13.80 -3.40 3.25
C GLN A 270 13.03 -2.79 2.07
N ALA A 271 12.00 -2.02 2.37
CA ALA A 271 11.19 -1.34 1.37
C ALA A 271 11.96 -0.30 0.55
N ARG A 272 12.90 0.42 1.18
CA ARG A 272 13.78 1.37 0.49
C ARG A 272 14.63 0.67 -0.59
N GLU A 273 15.15 -0.52 -0.29
CA GLU A 273 15.93 -1.32 -1.23
C GLU A 273 15.10 -1.71 -2.49
N PHE A 274 13.86 -2.17 -2.29
CA PHE A 274 12.98 -2.47 -3.42
C PHE A 274 12.59 -1.21 -4.20
N ARG A 275 12.35 -0.08 -3.52
CA ARG A 275 12.03 1.18 -4.17
C ARG A 275 13.15 1.63 -5.12
N GLU A 276 14.40 1.54 -4.67
CA GLU A 276 15.56 2.02 -5.44
C GLU A 276 15.86 1.15 -6.66
N HIS A 277 15.61 -0.17 -6.58
CA HIS A 277 16.10 -1.12 -7.58
C HIS A 277 14.99 -1.77 -8.42
N ALA A 278 13.76 -1.88 -7.89
CA ALA A 278 12.68 -2.61 -8.56
C ALA A 278 11.67 -1.70 -9.28
N GLY A 279 11.87 -0.37 -9.27
CA GLY A 279 10.96 0.57 -9.93
C GLY A 279 9.53 0.53 -9.36
N THR A 280 9.40 0.38 -8.04
CA THR A 280 8.10 0.26 -7.37
C THR A 280 7.21 1.47 -7.61
N THR A 281 5.94 1.22 -7.94
CA THR A 281 4.93 2.23 -8.27
C THR A 281 3.88 2.42 -7.20
N GLY A 282 3.73 1.44 -6.28
CA GLY A 282 2.74 1.49 -5.21
C GLY A 282 2.98 0.43 -4.15
N ILE A 283 2.20 0.48 -3.09
CA ILE A 283 2.34 -0.36 -1.90
C ILE A 283 1.05 -1.15 -1.66
N ILE A 284 1.21 -2.44 -1.33
CA ILE A 284 0.20 -3.27 -0.67
C ILE A 284 0.64 -3.41 0.79
N LEU A 285 -0.12 -2.88 1.71
CA LEU A 285 0.16 -2.98 3.14
C LEU A 285 -0.67 -4.10 3.75
N THR A 286 -0.01 -5.16 4.24
CA THR A 286 -0.68 -6.34 4.83
C THR A 286 -0.75 -6.27 6.35
N LYS A 287 -1.63 -7.09 6.94
CA LYS A 287 -1.77 -7.29 8.40
C LYS A 287 -2.08 -6.01 9.18
N LEU A 288 -2.85 -5.10 8.59
CA LEU A 288 -3.26 -3.88 9.27
C LEU A 288 -4.14 -4.17 10.49
N ASP A 289 -4.93 -5.24 10.45
CA ASP A 289 -5.74 -5.78 11.55
C ASP A 289 -4.91 -6.35 12.72
N GLY A 290 -3.66 -6.73 12.47
CA GLY A 290 -2.72 -7.24 13.48
C GLY A 290 -1.93 -6.16 14.22
N THR A 291 -2.11 -4.88 13.87
CA THR A 291 -1.39 -3.77 14.51
C THR A 291 -2.33 -2.91 15.34
N ALA A 292 -1.92 -2.61 16.58
CA ALA A 292 -2.59 -1.59 17.40
C ALA A 292 -2.24 -0.15 16.97
N LYS A 293 -1.47 0.02 15.90
CA LYS A 293 -0.76 1.25 15.56
C LYS A 293 -0.95 1.60 14.08
N GLY A 294 -2.16 2.03 13.71
CA GLY A 294 -2.53 2.40 12.33
C GLY A 294 -1.74 3.59 11.75
N GLY A 295 -1.10 4.41 12.60
CA GLY A 295 -0.25 5.52 12.17
C GLY A 295 0.95 5.09 11.31
N VAL A 296 1.37 3.82 11.38
CA VAL A 296 2.42 3.26 10.52
C VAL A 296 2.11 3.42 9.03
N VAL A 297 0.85 3.46 8.65
CA VAL A 297 0.39 3.70 7.27
C VAL A 297 0.92 5.04 6.76
N VAL A 298 0.80 6.09 7.58
CA VAL A 298 1.24 7.45 7.25
C VAL A 298 2.78 7.52 7.18
N ALA A 299 3.45 6.88 8.14
CA ALA A 299 4.91 6.80 8.16
C ALA A 299 5.47 6.12 6.90
N ILE A 300 4.91 4.97 6.53
CA ILE A 300 5.32 4.20 5.35
C ILE A 300 5.12 5.02 4.06
N ALA A 301 3.93 5.59 3.86
CA ALA A 301 3.63 6.39 2.67
C ALA A 301 4.60 7.57 2.54
N ARG A 302 4.81 8.30 3.63
CA ARG A 302 5.70 9.47 3.67
C ARG A 302 7.16 9.08 3.44
N GLU A 303 7.69 8.06 4.13
CA GLU A 303 9.11 7.70 4.05
C GLU A 303 9.49 7.09 2.70
N LEU A 304 8.61 6.30 2.11
CA LEU A 304 8.85 5.70 0.80
C LEU A 304 8.49 6.65 -0.34
N GLY A 305 7.67 7.68 -0.09
CA GLY A 305 7.19 8.57 -1.14
C GLY A 305 6.39 7.84 -2.22
N LEU A 306 5.74 6.72 -1.86
CA LEU A 306 4.94 5.89 -2.74
C LEU A 306 3.48 5.85 -2.25
N PRO A 307 2.49 5.84 -3.17
CA PRO A 307 1.10 5.71 -2.79
C PRO A 307 0.81 4.31 -2.25
N ILE A 308 0.04 4.23 -1.17
CA ILE A 308 -0.58 2.97 -0.77
C ILE A 308 -1.75 2.73 -1.71
N GLN A 309 -1.79 1.57 -2.35
CA GLN A 309 -2.87 1.20 -3.27
C GLN A 309 -3.87 0.26 -2.63
N PHE A 310 -3.37 -0.66 -1.78
CA PHE A 310 -4.21 -1.64 -1.11
C PHE A 310 -3.78 -1.83 0.34
N VAL A 311 -4.76 -2.21 1.18
CA VAL A 311 -4.55 -2.62 2.56
C VAL A 311 -5.19 -3.99 2.82
N GLY A 312 -4.45 -4.88 3.48
CA GLY A 312 -4.94 -6.17 3.97
C GLY A 312 -5.42 -6.04 5.40
N VAL A 313 -6.68 -6.38 5.63
CA VAL A 313 -7.40 -6.20 6.89
C VAL A 313 -7.93 -7.52 7.47
N GLY A 314 -7.30 -8.64 7.15
CA GLY A 314 -7.68 -9.97 7.62
C GLY A 314 -7.18 -11.09 6.71
N GLU A 315 -7.62 -12.31 6.97
CA GLU A 315 -7.12 -13.53 6.30
C GLU A 315 -7.98 -13.99 5.11
N LYS A 316 -9.22 -13.52 4.98
CA LYS A 316 -10.13 -13.94 3.92
C LYS A 316 -9.72 -13.36 2.57
N VAL A 317 -10.12 -13.99 1.48
CA VAL A 317 -9.79 -13.56 0.11
C VAL A 317 -10.32 -12.17 -0.22
N GLU A 318 -11.42 -11.77 0.38
CA GLU A 318 -12.03 -10.44 0.27
C GLU A 318 -11.42 -9.36 1.17
N ASP A 319 -10.45 -9.72 2.04
CA ASP A 319 -9.85 -8.79 3.01
C ASP A 319 -8.64 -8.04 2.43
N LEU A 320 -8.64 -7.75 1.13
CA LEU A 320 -7.76 -6.79 0.47
C LEU A 320 -8.62 -5.64 -0.04
N LEU A 321 -8.40 -4.46 0.52
CA LEU A 321 -9.20 -3.29 0.22
C LEU A 321 -8.39 -2.27 -0.58
N PRO A 322 -8.95 -1.64 -1.63
CA PRO A 322 -8.30 -0.47 -2.25
C PRO A 322 -8.17 0.64 -1.22
N PHE A 323 -7.03 1.31 -1.17
CA PHE A 323 -6.78 2.33 -0.17
C PHE A 323 -7.32 3.68 -0.62
N ASN A 324 -8.13 4.30 0.24
CA ASN A 324 -8.60 5.67 0.08
C ASN A 324 -8.08 6.52 1.26
N PRO A 325 -7.21 7.52 1.00
CA PRO A 325 -6.66 8.37 2.06
C PRO A 325 -7.72 9.05 2.93
N LYS A 326 -8.80 9.55 2.33
CA LYS A 326 -9.88 10.24 3.05
C LYS A 326 -10.61 9.30 4.00
N GLU A 327 -11.07 8.17 3.49
CA GLU A 327 -11.78 7.16 4.29
C GLU A 327 -10.90 6.59 5.41
N PHE A 328 -9.60 6.45 5.15
CA PHE A 328 -8.64 6.03 6.17
C PHE A 328 -8.50 7.08 7.29
N VAL A 329 -8.31 8.35 6.92
CA VAL A 329 -8.19 9.44 7.89
C VAL A 329 -9.50 9.63 8.68
N GLU A 330 -10.66 9.61 8.02
CA GLU A 330 -11.95 9.60 8.68
C GLU A 330 -12.05 8.44 9.69
N SER A 331 -11.61 7.22 9.31
CA SER A 331 -11.63 6.07 10.22
C SER A 331 -10.72 6.21 11.44
N LEU A 332 -9.65 7.01 11.36
CA LEU A 332 -8.73 7.29 12.47
C LEU A 332 -9.21 8.41 13.38
N PHE A 333 -9.92 9.41 12.84
CA PHE A 333 -10.28 10.64 13.56
C PHE A 333 -11.79 10.81 13.81
N GLU A 334 -12.68 10.06 13.19
CA GLU A 334 -14.12 10.13 13.52
C GLU A 334 -14.39 9.87 15.01
N ALA A 335 -15.31 10.61 15.63
CA ALA A 335 -15.69 10.46 17.02
C ALA A 335 -16.46 9.16 17.27
#